data_e99151b82a9d91e5bb6c883c98f915be
#
_entry.id   e99151b82a9d91e5bb6c883c98f915be
#
_cell.length_a   1.000
_cell.length_b   1.000
_cell.length_c   1.000
_cell.angle_alpha   90.00
_cell.angle_beta   90.00
_cell.angle_gamma   90.00
#
_symmetry.space_group_name_H-M   'P 1'
#
loop_
_entity.id
_entity.type
_entity.pdbx_description
1 polymer ?
#
loop_
_entity_poly.entity_id
_entity_poly.type
_entity_poly.pdbx_seq_one_letter_code
_entity_poly.pdbx_strand_id
1 'polypeptide(L)'
;MGVIIFNNKSSADCRIQVAHPPGYAYPERDYTITHIPGRNGDIIQDNGCYKNVERTYEVSFDVPNEDFATYANAVSAWLHSTTGYARLEDSYEPNYYRMATYQESNIFENLYNQAGTATIVFECKPQRFLKTGDNIITIQNSLTIINPTGFEAYPSFKVTGTSGVLTVNGNSITFSSIDDFVMLDCELQDAYKENINKNSTISGTFPVLKPGSNTISWTGGISSVAMKPRWWTI
;
A
#
# COMPACT_ATOMS: atom_id res chain seq x y z
N MET A 1 0.27 15.09 20.43
CA MET A 1 -0.51 13.86 20.50
C MET A 1 -0.70 13.35 19.09
N GLY A 2 -0.55 12.05 18.89
CA GLY A 2 -0.61 11.47 17.55
C GLY A 2 -2.03 11.12 17.12
N VAL A 3 -2.22 11.04 15.80
CA VAL A 3 -3.49 10.72 15.15
C VAL A 3 -3.26 9.54 14.19
N ILE A 4 -4.23 8.65 14.12
CA ILE A 4 -4.30 7.54 13.15
C ILE A 4 -5.42 7.86 12.16
N ILE A 5 -5.20 7.60 10.89
CA ILE A 5 -6.23 7.63 9.85
C ILE A 5 -6.33 6.22 9.28
N PHE A 6 -7.47 5.57 9.47
CA PHE A 6 -7.73 4.23 8.94
C PHE A 6 -9.01 4.24 8.11
N ASN A 7 -8.91 3.69 6.90
CA ASN A 7 -10.01 3.65 5.94
C ASN A 7 -10.70 5.02 5.75
N ASN A 8 -9.88 6.07 5.56
CA ASN A 8 -10.28 7.48 5.37
C ASN A 8 -10.99 8.13 6.57
N LYS A 9 -11.03 7.50 7.75
CA LYS A 9 -11.57 8.07 8.97
C LYS A 9 -10.47 8.31 9.99
N SER A 10 -10.47 9.48 10.61
CA SER A 10 -9.48 9.88 11.62
C SER A 10 -9.86 9.37 13.00
N SER A 11 -8.85 8.96 13.78
CA SER A 11 -9.03 8.65 15.19
C SER A 11 -9.49 9.87 16.00
N ALA A 12 -9.14 11.07 15.55
CA ALA A 12 -9.59 12.31 16.16
C ALA A 12 -11.12 12.50 16.07
N ASP A 13 -11.77 11.99 15.02
CA ASP A 13 -13.23 12.02 14.88
C ASP A 13 -13.92 11.15 15.93
N CYS A 14 -13.18 10.17 16.46
CA CYS A 14 -13.60 9.33 17.58
C CYS A 14 -12.98 9.78 18.91
N ARG A 15 -12.38 10.97 18.98
CA ARG A 15 -11.68 11.48 20.18
C ARG A 15 -10.59 10.55 20.72
N ILE A 16 -10.02 9.72 19.82
CA ILE A 16 -8.91 8.82 20.13
C ILE A 16 -7.60 9.52 19.79
N GLN A 17 -6.69 9.49 20.73
CA GLN A 17 -5.35 10.05 20.60
C GLN A 17 -4.31 8.98 20.88
N VAL A 18 -3.25 8.92 20.08
CA VAL A 18 -2.13 8.02 20.32
C VAL A 18 -1.30 8.58 21.48
N ALA A 19 -1.17 7.80 22.54
CA ALA A 19 -0.49 8.22 23.76
C ALA A 19 1.02 8.35 23.56
N HIS A 20 1.63 7.41 22.84
CA HIS A 20 3.06 7.32 22.61
C HIS A 20 3.37 7.03 21.14
N PRO A 21 4.54 7.45 20.61
CA PRO A 21 5.00 7.02 19.31
C PRO A 21 5.01 5.48 19.24
N PRO A 22 4.42 4.87 18.20
CA PRO A 22 4.42 3.43 18.05
C PRO A 22 5.85 2.91 17.78
N GLY A 23 6.14 1.69 18.21
CA GLY A 23 7.39 1.02 17.90
C GLY A 23 7.56 0.82 16.39
N TYR A 24 8.82 0.83 15.92
CA TYR A 24 9.14 0.51 14.53
C TYR A 24 9.40 -0.98 14.41
N ALA A 25 8.42 -1.72 13.91
CA ALA A 25 8.58 -3.12 13.55
C ALA A 25 8.95 -3.22 12.06
N TYR A 26 9.94 -4.05 11.76
CA TYR A 26 10.37 -4.35 10.39
C TYR A 26 9.88 -5.74 9.99
N PRO A 27 9.51 -5.95 8.74
CA PRO A 27 9.03 -7.25 8.28
C PRO A 27 10.15 -8.28 8.24
N GLU A 28 9.84 -9.48 8.64
CA GLU A 28 10.72 -10.63 8.46
C GLU A 28 10.65 -11.12 7.02
N ARG A 29 11.81 -11.53 6.49
CA ARG A 29 11.87 -12.26 5.23
C ARG A 29 11.24 -13.63 5.40
N ASP A 30 10.42 -14.07 4.46
CA ASP A 30 9.80 -15.39 4.52
C ASP A 30 10.74 -16.44 3.95
N TYR A 31 11.17 -17.38 4.82
CA TYR A 31 12.06 -18.49 4.49
C TYR A 31 11.43 -19.82 4.84
N THR A 32 11.67 -20.82 3.97
CA THR A 32 11.47 -22.23 4.32
C THR A 32 12.79 -22.80 4.81
N ILE A 33 12.83 -23.25 6.07
CA ILE A 33 14.02 -23.81 6.71
C ILE A 33 13.85 -25.32 6.79
N THR A 34 14.81 -26.08 6.24
CA THR A 34 14.81 -27.53 6.27
C THR A 34 16.06 -28.04 7.00
N HIS A 35 15.85 -28.71 8.14
CA HIS A 35 16.93 -29.37 8.89
C HIS A 35 17.24 -30.73 8.29
N ILE A 36 18.54 -31.00 8.04
CA ILE A 36 19.03 -32.30 7.56
C ILE A 36 19.80 -32.96 8.70
N PRO A 37 19.37 -34.15 9.21
CA PRO A 37 20.07 -34.88 10.24
C PRO A 37 21.53 -35.20 9.84
N GLY A 38 22.49 -34.94 10.73
CA GLY A 38 23.92 -35.21 10.49
C GLY A 38 24.65 -34.12 9.69
N ARG A 39 23.99 -33.04 9.29
CA ARG A 39 24.60 -31.87 8.65
C ARG A 39 24.63 -30.68 9.61
N ASN A 40 25.73 -29.93 9.64
CA ASN A 40 25.79 -28.67 10.34
C ASN A 40 25.11 -27.57 9.50
N GLY A 41 24.19 -26.83 10.10
CA GLY A 41 23.40 -25.78 9.45
C GLY A 41 22.22 -26.32 8.64
N ASP A 42 21.23 -25.47 8.46
CA ASP A 42 19.96 -25.77 7.76
C ASP A 42 20.06 -25.38 6.28
N ILE A 43 19.18 -25.93 5.46
CA ILE A 43 18.91 -25.40 4.13
C ILE A 43 17.91 -24.28 4.28
N ILE A 44 18.25 -23.11 3.76
CA ILE A 44 17.40 -21.92 3.76
C ILE A 44 16.93 -21.68 2.31
N GLN A 45 15.64 -21.75 2.09
CA GLN A 45 15.01 -21.39 0.83
C GLN A 45 14.23 -20.09 1.00
N ASP A 46 14.60 -19.06 0.24
CA ASP A 46 13.88 -17.79 0.20
C ASP A 46 12.58 -17.93 -0.60
N ASN A 47 11.45 -17.60 0.02
CA ASN A 47 10.13 -17.64 -0.62
C ASN A 47 9.83 -16.37 -1.46
N GLY A 48 10.78 -15.42 -1.53
CA GLY A 48 10.68 -14.23 -2.37
C GLY A 48 9.76 -13.13 -1.83
N CYS A 49 9.26 -13.25 -0.60
CA CYS A 49 8.34 -12.30 0.01
C CYS A 49 8.73 -11.98 1.46
N TYR A 50 8.05 -10.99 2.03
CA TYR A 50 8.14 -10.62 3.43
C TYR A 50 6.82 -10.94 4.12
N LYS A 51 6.89 -11.28 5.41
CA LYS A 51 5.71 -11.49 6.25
C LYS A 51 5.06 -10.15 6.60
N ASN A 52 3.79 -10.21 6.95
CA ASN A 52 3.08 -9.06 7.51
C ASN A 52 3.72 -8.56 8.80
N VAL A 53 3.39 -7.33 9.16
CA VAL A 53 3.94 -6.63 10.33
C VAL A 53 2.79 -6.12 11.17
N GLU A 54 2.84 -6.37 12.47
CA GLU A 54 1.95 -5.75 13.42
C GLU A 54 2.33 -4.29 13.67
N ARG A 55 1.33 -3.41 13.67
CA ARG A 55 1.46 -2.01 14.07
C ARG A 55 0.56 -1.74 15.26
N THR A 56 1.17 -1.58 16.43
CA THR A 56 0.47 -1.41 17.71
C THR A 56 0.45 0.06 18.11
N TYR A 57 -0.72 0.54 18.51
CA TYR A 57 -0.93 1.88 19.02
C TYR A 57 -1.55 1.82 20.41
N GLU A 58 -0.86 2.37 21.39
CA GLU A 58 -1.44 2.67 22.70
C GLU A 58 -2.21 3.98 22.59
N VAL A 59 -3.49 3.94 22.87
CA VAL A 59 -4.38 5.08 22.69
C VAL A 59 -5.09 5.44 23.99
N SER A 60 -5.37 6.72 24.15
CA SER A 60 -6.28 7.27 25.15
C SER A 60 -7.47 7.91 24.43
N PHE A 61 -8.61 7.91 25.10
CA PHE A 61 -9.84 8.47 24.56
C PHE A 61 -10.67 9.15 25.66
N ASP A 62 -11.50 10.06 25.22
CA ASP A 62 -12.39 10.86 26.06
C ASP A 62 -13.85 10.67 25.61
N VAL A 63 -14.75 10.41 26.57
CA VAL A 63 -16.17 10.09 26.32
C VAL A 63 -17.06 11.07 27.09
N PRO A 64 -16.98 12.38 26.84
CA PRO A 64 -17.83 13.32 27.53
C PRO A 64 -19.28 13.23 27.05
N ASN A 65 -20.21 13.13 27.99
CA ASN A 65 -21.65 13.16 27.78
C ASN A 65 -22.27 12.03 26.94
N GLU A 66 -21.56 10.94 26.73
CA GLU A 66 -22.06 9.76 26.02
C GLU A 66 -22.04 8.54 26.92
N ASP A 67 -22.90 7.55 26.63
CA ASP A 67 -22.79 6.23 27.21
C ASP A 67 -21.56 5.52 26.65
N PHE A 68 -20.70 5.02 27.52
CA PHE A 68 -19.45 4.34 27.15
C PHE A 68 -19.67 3.20 26.17
N ALA A 69 -20.77 2.42 26.33
CA ALA A 69 -21.06 1.31 25.43
C ALA A 69 -21.38 1.80 24.01
N THR A 70 -22.13 2.89 23.87
CA THR A 70 -22.43 3.52 22.58
C THR A 70 -21.14 4.01 21.90
N TYR A 71 -20.25 4.65 22.65
CA TYR A 71 -18.94 5.08 22.14
C TYR A 71 -18.08 3.89 21.69
N ALA A 72 -17.92 2.86 22.51
CA ALA A 72 -17.13 1.68 22.18
C ALA A 72 -17.65 0.96 20.92
N ASN A 73 -18.98 0.87 20.78
CA ASN A 73 -19.61 0.32 19.56
C ASN A 73 -19.28 1.14 18.31
N ALA A 74 -19.30 2.48 18.39
CA ALA A 74 -18.98 3.34 17.26
C ALA A 74 -17.50 3.22 16.83
N VAL A 75 -16.59 3.09 17.79
CA VAL A 75 -15.16 2.85 17.52
C VAL A 75 -14.96 1.46 16.93
N SER A 76 -15.58 0.44 17.48
CA SER A 76 -15.53 -0.93 16.95
C SER A 76 -16.04 -0.97 15.50
N ALA A 77 -17.17 -0.32 15.20
CA ALA A 77 -17.70 -0.23 13.85
C ALA A 77 -16.74 0.47 12.87
N TRP A 78 -15.99 1.47 13.35
CA TRP A 78 -14.95 2.10 12.52
C TRP A 78 -13.80 1.14 12.24
N LEU A 79 -13.25 0.49 13.26
CA LEU A 79 -12.11 -0.42 13.10
C LEU A 79 -12.45 -1.63 12.22
N HIS A 80 -13.68 -2.14 12.31
CA HIS A 80 -14.17 -3.24 11.46
C HIS A 80 -14.85 -2.78 10.17
N SER A 81 -14.66 -1.54 9.74
CA SER A 81 -15.34 -0.98 8.57
C SER A 81 -14.93 -1.59 7.21
N THR A 82 -13.93 -2.45 7.20
CA THR A 82 -13.45 -3.15 6.00
C THR A 82 -13.15 -4.61 6.30
N THR A 83 -13.38 -5.48 5.31
CA THR A 83 -13.05 -6.91 5.38
C THR A 83 -11.69 -7.25 4.76
N GLY A 84 -10.98 -6.26 4.22
CA GLY A 84 -9.68 -6.41 3.56
C GLY A 84 -8.70 -5.34 4.01
N TYR A 85 -7.60 -5.24 3.26
CA TYR A 85 -6.62 -4.20 3.51
C TYR A 85 -7.17 -2.82 3.17
N ALA A 86 -7.08 -1.89 4.11
CA ALA A 86 -7.37 -0.48 3.93
C ALA A 86 -6.13 0.38 4.25
N ARG A 87 -6.16 1.62 3.80
CA ARG A 87 -5.08 2.58 4.01
C ARG A 87 -5.02 2.98 5.49
N LEU A 88 -3.82 2.84 6.06
CA LEU A 88 -3.48 3.26 7.41
C LEU A 88 -2.38 4.31 7.34
N GLU A 89 -2.64 5.47 7.93
CA GLU A 89 -1.67 6.54 8.09
C GLU A 89 -1.56 6.92 9.56
N ASP A 90 -0.40 7.41 9.97
CA ASP A 90 -0.22 8.00 11.29
C ASP A 90 0.60 9.30 11.21
N SER A 91 0.45 10.13 12.23
CA SER A 91 1.14 11.42 12.31
C SER A 91 2.65 11.30 12.59
N TYR A 92 3.13 10.12 12.96
CA TYR A 92 4.55 9.87 13.24
C TYR A 92 5.35 9.51 11.99
N GLU A 93 4.67 8.98 10.95
CA GLU A 93 5.24 8.72 9.63
C GLU A 93 4.48 9.51 8.53
N PRO A 94 4.51 10.86 8.54
CA PRO A 94 3.62 11.69 7.72
C PRO A 94 3.80 11.51 6.22
N ASN A 95 4.95 11.00 5.77
CA ASN A 95 5.28 10.78 4.36
C ASN A 95 4.90 9.39 3.87
N TYR A 96 4.43 8.52 4.76
CA TYR A 96 4.14 7.13 4.45
C TYR A 96 2.70 6.77 4.77
N TYR A 97 2.25 5.66 4.17
CA TYR A 97 1.06 4.93 4.58
C TYR A 97 1.32 3.42 4.45
N ARG A 98 0.50 2.64 5.10
CA ARG A 98 0.50 1.18 5.04
C ARG A 98 -0.85 0.69 4.55
N MET A 99 -0.88 -0.51 3.99
CA MET A 99 -2.12 -1.25 3.77
C MET A 99 -2.30 -2.18 4.94
N ALA A 100 -3.35 -1.97 5.72
CA ALA A 100 -3.59 -2.64 6.99
C ALA A 100 -4.99 -3.23 7.06
N THR A 101 -5.14 -4.26 7.88
CA THR A 101 -6.42 -4.82 8.29
C THR A 101 -6.49 -4.85 9.82
N TYR A 102 -7.67 -4.70 10.34
CA TYR A 102 -7.94 -4.83 11.76
C TYR A 102 -8.68 -6.15 11.99
N GLN A 103 -8.11 -7.05 12.80
CA GLN A 103 -8.64 -8.40 13.00
C GLN A 103 -8.84 -8.76 14.47
N GLU A 104 -8.31 -7.96 15.39
CA GLU A 104 -8.32 -8.27 16.80
C GLU A 104 -9.57 -7.78 17.52
N SER A 105 -9.88 -8.40 18.66
CA SER A 105 -10.85 -7.88 19.62
C SER A 105 -10.17 -6.93 20.58
N ASN A 106 -10.55 -5.65 20.58
CA ASN A 106 -10.05 -4.69 21.54
C ASN A 106 -10.81 -4.73 22.86
N ILE A 107 -10.04 -4.59 23.93
CA ILE A 107 -10.58 -4.29 25.25
C ILE A 107 -10.40 -2.79 25.48
N PHE A 108 -11.52 -2.07 25.58
CA PHE A 108 -11.54 -0.67 26.00
C PHE A 108 -11.63 -0.62 27.53
N GLU A 109 -10.54 -0.19 28.16
CA GLU A 109 -10.54 0.02 29.60
C GLU A 109 -11.29 1.30 29.92
N ASN A 110 -12.35 1.15 30.68
CA ASN A 110 -13.21 2.27 31.07
C ASN A 110 -12.72 2.88 32.40
N LEU A 111 -12.36 4.14 32.36
CA LEU A 111 -12.01 4.94 33.53
C LEU A 111 -13.15 5.91 33.83
N TYR A 112 -13.98 5.58 34.82
CA TYR A 112 -15.04 6.47 35.34
C TYR A 112 -16.12 6.89 34.32
N ASN A 113 -16.37 6.13 33.26
CA ASN A 113 -17.30 6.43 32.16
C ASN A 113 -17.05 7.75 31.42
N GLN A 114 -15.85 8.32 31.53
CA GLN A 114 -15.51 9.61 30.89
C GLN A 114 -14.26 9.54 30.04
N ALA A 115 -13.37 8.61 30.34
CA ALA A 115 -12.12 8.42 29.62
C ALA A 115 -11.68 6.97 29.69
N GLY A 116 -10.71 6.60 28.88
CA GLY A 116 -10.12 5.26 28.92
C GLY A 116 -8.87 5.14 28.10
N THR A 117 -8.33 3.93 28.11
CA THR A 117 -7.19 3.53 27.31
C THR A 117 -7.53 2.26 26.54
N ALA A 118 -6.84 2.05 25.43
CA ALA A 118 -6.92 0.82 24.65
C ALA A 118 -5.61 0.61 23.89
N THR A 119 -5.38 -0.63 23.49
CA THR A 119 -4.33 -0.98 22.54
C THR A 119 -4.99 -1.36 21.23
N ILE A 120 -4.66 -0.66 20.13
CA ILE A 120 -5.16 -0.97 18.80
C ILE A 120 -4.02 -1.61 18.01
N VAL A 121 -4.23 -2.83 17.52
CA VAL A 121 -3.25 -3.57 16.72
C VAL A 121 -3.76 -3.74 15.30
N PHE A 122 -2.97 -3.29 14.34
CA PHE A 122 -3.23 -3.48 12.93
C PHE A 122 -2.25 -4.48 12.34
N GLU A 123 -2.77 -5.44 11.58
CA GLU A 123 -1.98 -6.32 10.73
C GLU A 123 -1.71 -5.61 9.41
N CYS A 124 -0.46 -5.24 9.17
CA CYS A 124 -0.05 -4.46 7.99
C CYS A 124 0.67 -5.33 6.96
N LYS A 125 0.48 -5.03 5.67
CA LYS A 125 1.40 -5.50 4.64
C LYS A 125 2.82 -5.03 4.97
N PRO A 126 3.86 -5.78 4.55
CA PRO A 126 5.26 -5.42 4.85
C PRO A 126 5.68 -4.08 4.24
N GLN A 127 5.02 -3.64 3.17
CA GLN A 127 5.37 -2.41 2.45
C GLN A 127 4.89 -1.16 3.21
N ARG A 128 5.78 -0.18 3.33
CA ARG A 128 5.45 1.22 3.61
C ARG A 128 5.46 1.99 2.30
N PHE A 129 4.32 2.48 1.87
CA PHE A 129 4.19 3.25 0.64
C PHE A 129 4.48 4.71 0.88
N LEU A 130 5.29 5.32 0.01
CA LEU A 130 5.51 6.76 0.03
C LEU A 130 4.27 7.46 -0.56
N LYS A 131 3.76 8.48 0.13
CA LYS A 131 2.63 9.29 -0.38
C LYS A 131 2.95 9.96 -1.72
N THR A 132 4.21 10.30 -1.97
CA THR A 132 4.66 10.83 -3.26
C THR A 132 4.52 9.82 -4.40
N GLY A 133 4.52 8.52 -4.10
CA GLY A 133 4.27 7.44 -5.06
C GLY A 133 2.81 7.37 -5.53
N ASP A 134 1.89 8.03 -4.84
CA ASP A 134 0.48 8.15 -5.23
C ASP A 134 0.21 9.31 -6.20
N ASN A 135 1.16 10.23 -6.36
CA ASN A 135 1.02 11.36 -7.26
C ASN A 135 0.98 10.87 -8.71
N ILE A 136 -0.02 11.35 -9.45
CA ILE A 136 -0.14 11.05 -10.87
C ILE A 136 0.83 11.98 -11.63
N ILE A 137 1.73 11.37 -12.41
CA ILE A 137 2.69 12.07 -13.27
C ILE A 137 2.20 11.91 -14.70
N THR A 138 1.81 13.03 -15.34
CA THR A 138 1.44 13.05 -16.75
C THR A 138 2.68 13.26 -17.59
N ILE A 139 2.93 12.36 -18.53
CA ILE A 139 4.10 12.35 -19.39
C ILE A 139 3.63 12.68 -20.80
N GLN A 140 4.21 13.75 -21.39
CA GLN A 140 3.87 14.21 -22.76
C GLN A 140 4.83 13.65 -23.81
N ASN A 141 6.05 13.35 -23.39
CA ASN A 141 7.13 12.79 -24.20
C ASN A 141 7.88 11.74 -23.36
N SER A 142 9.09 11.35 -23.75
CA SER A 142 9.92 10.51 -22.88
C SER A 142 10.23 11.20 -21.55
N LEU A 143 10.30 10.41 -20.48
CA LEU A 143 10.60 10.88 -19.14
C LEU A 143 11.67 10.00 -18.50
N THR A 144 12.60 10.63 -17.80
CA THR A 144 13.47 9.94 -16.84
C THR A 144 12.99 10.28 -15.42
N ILE A 145 12.66 9.26 -14.63
CA ILE A 145 12.21 9.41 -13.26
C ILE A 145 13.10 8.62 -12.31
N ILE A 146 13.29 9.14 -11.11
CA ILE A 146 14.10 8.49 -10.07
C ILE A 146 13.16 7.81 -9.07
N ASN A 147 13.33 6.49 -8.90
CA ASN A 147 12.76 5.77 -7.78
C ASN A 147 13.63 6.07 -6.54
N PRO A 148 13.09 6.73 -5.51
CA PRO A 148 13.87 7.13 -4.34
C PRO A 148 14.08 5.99 -3.35
N THR A 149 13.55 4.79 -3.61
CA THR A 149 13.60 3.64 -2.71
C THR A 149 14.59 2.58 -3.16
N GLY A 150 14.95 1.68 -2.25
CA GLY A 150 15.80 0.52 -2.55
C GLY A 150 15.05 -0.68 -3.16
N PHE A 151 13.75 -0.54 -3.45
CA PHE A 151 12.88 -1.62 -3.91
C PHE A 151 12.29 -1.33 -5.27
N GLU A 152 12.06 -2.38 -6.08
CA GLU A 152 11.34 -2.28 -7.32
C GLU A 152 9.88 -1.88 -7.05
N ALA A 153 9.36 -0.90 -7.77
CA ALA A 153 7.98 -0.49 -7.67
C ALA A 153 7.18 -0.96 -8.88
N TYR A 154 5.92 -1.29 -8.65
CA TYR A 154 4.98 -1.78 -9.65
C TYR A 154 3.97 -0.67 -9.99
N PRO A 155 4.27 0.19 -10.96
CA PRO A 155 3.46 1.35 -11.28
C PRO A 155 2.10 0.97 -11.87
N SER A 156 1.16 1.90 -11.84
CA SER A 156 0.02 1.84 -12.73
C SER A 156 0.14 2.92 -13.79
N PHE A 157 -0.18 2.57 -15.04
CA PHE A 157 -0.19 3.50 -16.16
C PHE A 157 -1.61 3.65 -16.71
N LYS A 158 -1.98 4.89 -17.04
CA LYS A 158 -3.07 5.17 -17.97
C LYS A 158 -2.47 5.54 -19.30
N VAL A 159 -2.62 4.68 -20.29
CA VAL A 159 -2.07 4.88 -21.65
C VAL A 159 -3.21 5.33 -22.53
N THR A 160 -3.11 6.52 -23.12
CA THR A 160 -4.11 7.13 -23.99
C THR A 160 -3.63 7.15 -25.43
N GLY A 161 -4.49 6.79 -26.39
CA GLY A 161 -4.13 6.75 -27.81
C GLY A 161 -4.97 5.78 -28.63
N THR A 162 -4.37 5.21 -29.69
CA THR A 162 -5.02 4.24 -30.58
C THR A 162 -4.33 2.89 -30.58
N SER A 163 -3.00 2.87 -30.67
CA SER A 163 -2.14 1.68 -30.60
C SER A 163 -0.69 2.14 -30.40
N GLY A 164 0.22 1.25 -30.03
CA GLY A 164 1.64 1.60 -29.92
C GLY A 164 2.40 0.73 -28.94
N VAL A 165 3.62 1.17 -28.61
CA VAL A 165 4.53 0.45 -27.74
C VAL A 165 4.96 1.39 -26.60
N LEU A 166 4.73 0.99 -25.37
CA LEU A 166 5.27 1.62 -24.15
C LEU A 166 6.56 0.90 -23.78
N THR A 167 7.64 1.63 -23.59
CA THR A 167 8.95 1.08 -23.20
C THR A 167 9.38 1.70 -21.87
N VAL A 168 9.71 0.84 -20.91
CA VAL A 168 10.23 1.23 -19.59
C VAL A 168 11.53 0.46 -19.35
N ASN A 169 12.64 1.18 -19.19
CA ASN A 169 13.97 0.58 -18.99
C ASN A 169 14.37 -0.46 -20.06
N GLY A 170 13.93 -0.25 -21.29
CA GLY A 170 14.19 -1.18 -22.41
C GLY A 170 13.19 -2.36 -22.51
N ASN A 171 12.36 -2.59 -21.50
CA ASN A 171 11.26 -3.57 -21.56
C ASN A 171 10.04 -2.94 -22.23
N SER A 172 9.48 -3.63 -23.21
CA SER A 172 8.39 -3.10 -24.02
C SER A 172 7.09 -3.87 -23.81
N ILE A 173 5.99 -3.14 -23.77
CA ILE A 173 4.63 -3.67 -23.85
C ILE A 173 3.95 -3.04 -25.05
N THR A 174 3.37 -3.88 -25.89
CA THR A 174 2.71 -3.49 -27.14
C THR A 174 1.20 -3.49 -26.93
N PHE A 175 0.56 -2.40 -27.34
CA PHE A 175 -0.89 -2.25 -27.40
C PHE A 175 -1.33 -2.37 -28.86
N SER A 176 -1.99 -3.46 -29.20
CA SER A 176 -2.54 -3.69 -30.55
C SER A 176 -3.72 -2.77 -30.85
N SER A 177 -4.50 -2.44 -29.82
CA SER A 177 -5.61 -1.49 -29.89
C SER A 177 -5.84 -0.82 -28.54
N ILE A 178 -5.98 0.49 -28.56
CA ILE A 178 -6.38 1.34 -27.44
C ILE A 178 -7.68 2.02 -27.86
N ASP A 179 -8.76 1.83 -27.10
CA ASP A 179 -10.02 2.52 -27.29
C ASP A 179 -10.05 3.67 -26.26
N ASP A 180 -9.63 4.86 -26.68
CA ASP A 180 -9.40 6.05 -25.86
C ASP A 180 -8.27 5.86 -24.85
N PHE A 181 -8.43 5.00 -23.86
CA PHE A 181 -7.36 4.66 -22.92
C PHE A 181 -7.39 3.19 -22.48
N VAL A 182 -6.25 2.72 -21.95
CA VAL A 182 -6.09 1.45 -21.23
C VAL A 182 -5.36 1.73 -19.93
N MET A 183 -5.91 1.20 -18.83
CA MET A 183 -5.21 1.13 -17.55
C MET A 183 -4.33 -0.12 -17.55
N LEU A 184 -3.06 0.03 -17.19
CA LEU A 184 -2.10 -1.05 -17.05
C LEU A 184 -1.67 -1.10 -15.57
N ASP A 185 -2.10 -2.10 -14.83
CA ASP A 185 -1.70 -2.30 -13.44
C ASP A 185 -0.58 -3.33 -13.35
N CYS A 186 0.63 -2.85 -13.07
CA CYS A 186 1.82 -3.70 -13.06
C CYS A 186 1.91 -4.59 -11.80
N GLU A 187 1.23 -4.23 -10.70
CA GLU A 187 1.17 -5.06 -9.49
C GLU A 187 0.24 -6.27 -9.70
N LEU A 188 -0.93 -6.03 -10.29
CA LEU A 188 -1.91 -7.07 -10.60
C LEU A 188 -1.59 -7.84 -11.89
N GLN A 189 -0.66 -7.32 -12.72
CA GLN A 189 -0.37 -7.81 -14.07
C GLN A 189 -1.64 -7.87 -14.93
N ASP A 190 -2.42 -6.79 -14.89
CA ASP A 190 -3.71 -6.71 -15.55
C ASP A 190 -3.83 -5.41 -16.37
N ALA A 191 -4.51 -5.52 -17.51
CA ALA A 191 -4.87 -4.40 -18.38
C ALA A 191 -6.38 -4.30 -18.50
N TYR A 192 -6.93 -3.12 -18.28
CA TYR A 192 -8.38 -2.91 -18.26
C TYR A 192 -8.77 -1.48 -18.68
N LYS A 193 -10.01 -1.32 -19.09
CA LYS A 193 -10.69 -0.03 -19.21
C LYS A 193 -11.96 -0.09 -18.39
N GLU A 194 -12.02 0.70 -17.32
CA GLU A 194 -13.11 0.61 -16.33
C GLU A 194 -13.24 -0.82 -15.78
N ASN A 195 -14.33 -1.53 -16.10
CA ASN A 195 -14.56 -2.92 -15.67
C ASN A 195 -14.34 -3.94 -16.81
N ILE A 196 -13.78 -3.52 -17.95
CA ILE A 196 -13.57 -4.37 -19.11
C ILE A 196 -12.11 -4.79 -19.18
N ASN A 197 -11.86 -6.10 -19.13
CA ASN A 197 -10.53 -6.67 -19.33
C ASN A 197 -10.01 -6.38 -20.75
N LYS A 198 -8.75 -5.94 -20.86
CA LYS A 198 -8.05 -5.59 -22.09
C LYS A 198 -6.75 -6.40 -22.29
N ASN A 199 -6.51 -7.45 -21.51
CA ASN A 199 -5.30 -8.25 -21.62
C ASN A 199 -5.08 -8.85 -23.02
N SER A 200 -6.15 -9.16 -23.74
CA SER A 200 -6.05 -9.66 -25.11
C SER A 200 -5.54 -8.63 -26.12
N THR A 201 -5.54 -7.35 -25.77
CA THR A 201 -5.05 -6.25 -26.64
C THR A 201 -3.62 -5.85 -26.34
N ILE A 202 -2.98 -6.47 -25.36
CA ILE A 202 -1.60 -6.20 -24.98
C ILE A 202 -0.72 -7.43 -25.18
N SER A 203 0.56 -7.19 -25.41
CA SER A 203 1.59 -8.24 -25.42
C SER A 203 2.92 -7.68 -24.92
N GLY A 204 3.69 -8.51 -24.22
CA GLY A 204 4.95 -8.13 -23.59
C GLY A 204 4.93 -8.34 -22.07
N THR A 205 5.97 -7.80 -21.41
CA THR A 205 6.14 -7.95 -19.96
C THR A 205 5.73 -6.68 -19.25
N PHE A 206 4.94 -6.82 -18.18
CA PHE A 206 4.54 -5.68 -17.34
C PHE A 206 5.78 -5.00 -16.75
N PRO A 207 5.92 -3.68 -16.95
CA PRO A 207 7.13 -2.97 -16.55
C PRO A 207 7.20 -2.78 -15.04
N VAL A 208 8.45 -2.72 -14.55
CA VAL A 208 8.78 -2.36 -13.16
C VAL A 208 9.69 -1.14 -13.14
N LEU A 209 9.60 -0.34 -12.09
CA LEU A 209 10.49 0.79 -11.84
C LEU A 209 11.57 0.34 -10.86
N LYS A 210 12.79 0.17 -11.36
CA LYS A 210 13.96 -0.25 -10.55
C LYS A 210 14.41 0.87 -9.60
N PRO A 211 15.12 0.55 -8.52
CA PRO A 211 15.80 1.57 -7.73
C PRO A 211 16.67 2.50 -8.58
N GLY A 212 16.62 3.80 -8.29
CA GLY A 212 17.35 4.81 -9.04
C GLY A 212 16.66 5.24 -10.34
N SER A 213 17.44 5.49 -11.41
CA SER A 213 16.96 6.10 -12.65
C SER A 213 16.15 5.13 -13.51
N ASN A 214 14.99 5.58 -13.98
CA ASN A 214 14.10 4.83 -14.88
C ASN A 214 13.72 5.68 -16.07
N THR A 215 13.79 5.12 -17.28
CA THR A 215 13.40 5.77 -18.52
C THR A 215 12.07 5.23 -19.02
N ILE A 216 11.19 6.13 -19.43
CA ILE A 216 9.86 5.81 -19.95
C ILE A 216 9.74 6.50 -21.31
N SER A 217 9.38 5.75 -22.33
CA SER A 217 9.16 6.27 -23.68
C SER A 217 8.09 5.44 -24.39
N TRP A 218 7.56 5.96 -25.50
CA TRP A 218 6.61 5.22 -26.32
C TRP A 218 6.71 5.58 -27.78
N THR A 219 6.12 4.75 -28.62
CA THR A 219 6.04 4.96 -30.07
C THR A 219 4.63 4.60 -30.57
N GLY A 220 4.35 4.91 -31.82
CA GLY A 220 3.06 4.62 -32.46
C GLY A 220 2.00 5.67 -32.16
N GLY A 221 0.77 5.27 -32.03
CA GLY A 221 -0.40 6.13 -31.80
C GLY A 221 -0.70 6.44 -30.34
N ILE A 222 0.25 6.24 -29.40
CA ILE A 222 0.10 6.67 -28.01
C ILE A 222 0.31 8.19 -27.94
N SER A 223 -0.70 8.90 -27.43
CA SER A 223 -0.69 10.37 -27.33
C SER A 223 -0.17 10.88 -25.99
N SER A 224 -0.47 10.17 -24.90
CA SER A 224 0.00 10.52 -23.56
C SER A 224 -0.01 9.32 -22.64
N VAL A 225 0.83 9.39 -21.60
CA VAL A 225 0.90 8.38 -20.54
C VAL A 225 0.81 9.10 -19.21
N ALA A 226 -0.14 8.71 -18.37
CA ALA A 226 -0.18 9.12 -16.96
C ALA A 226 0.23 7.92 -16.11
N MET A 227 1.08 8.15 -15.11
CA MET A 227 1.67 7.11 -14.29
C MET A 227 1.49 7.43 -12.80
N LYS A 228 1.16 6.43 -12.02
CA LYS A 228 1.26 6.43 -10.56
C LYS A 228 2.42 5.49 -10.18
N PRO A 229 3.53 5.99 -9.64
CA PRO A 229 4.75 5.19 -9.43
C PRO A 229 4.63 4.10 -8.36
N ARG A 230 3.86 4.33 -7.31
CA ARG A 230 3.67 3.42 -6.16
C ARG A 230 4.98 3.09 -5.43
N TRP A 231 5.81 4.11 -5.13
CA TRP A 231 7.05 3.93 -4.38
C TRP A 231 6.81 3.31 -3.01
N TRP A 232 7.62 2.33 -2.63
CA TRP A 232 7.52 1.69 -1.33
C TRP A 232 8.89 1.32 -0.76
N THR A 233 8.93 1.09 0.56
CA THR A 233 10.08 0.60 1.32
C THR A 233 9.61 -0.35 2.43
N ILE A 234 10.51 -0.97 3.15
CA ILE A 234 10.24 -1.75 4.37
C ILE A 234 10.71 -1.00 5.60
#